data_c185de0f488d6f0789e8fb43f8a3b520
#
_entry.id   c185de0f488d6f0789e8fb43f8a3b520
#
_cell.length_a   1.000
_cell.length_b   1.000
_cell.length_c   1.000
_cell.angle_alpha   90.00
_cell.angle_beta   90.00
_cell.angle_gamma   90.00
#
_symmetry.space_group_name_H-M   'P 1'
#
loop_
_entity.id
_entity.type
_entity.pdbx_description
1 polymer ?
#
loop_
_entity_poly.entity_id
_entity_poly.type
_entity_poly.pdbx_seq_one_letter_code
_entity_poly.pdbx_strand_id
1 'polypeptide(L)'
;MLFCHFSDVPYVMKTDDDMYINIAQLHDLVSRNRITYLLTGALICGAKPRRDPNDKYYSSYSMYPGEVYPEYVSGTGYLMSNSTASIIFKMALSVPVFHMEDVYITGILPSKVTEIAKNKDTKLVNNSAENGSSLWPEQPYVDIQPPLIRPTDDYRFSLYPAKYDPCVYNQIISSHHIPEDQIRKLYADILSIRLKPQQCSKLTPAQLRPYSPCSNNFWNRILNMF
;
A
#
# COMPACT_ATOMS: atom_id res chain seq x y z
N MET A 1 4.48 14.53 -10.64
CA MET A 1 3.41 13.70 -10.04
C MET A 1 2.08 14.11 -10.66
N LEU A 2 1.46 13.25 -11.47
CA LEU A 2 0.35 13.58 -12.40
C LEU A 2 -1.06 13.56 -11.76
N PHE A 3 -1.18 13.94 -10.49
CA PHE A 3 -2.49 13.89 -9.80
C PHE A 3 -3.52 14.97 -10.21
N CYS A 4 -3.12 15.98 -10.99
CA CYS A 4 -4.01 17.11 -11.30
C CYS A 4 -5.04 16.85 -12.41
N HIS A 5 -5.00 15.70 -13.11
CA HIS A 5 -5.86 15.47 -14.28
C HIS A 5 -6.79 14.25 -14.20
N PHE A 6 -6.81 13.54 -13.07
CA PHE A 6 -7.63 12.31 -12.92
C PHE A 6 -8.71 12.44 -11.85
N SER A 7 -9.43 13.58 -11.80
CA SER A 7 -10.50 13.81 -10.84
C SER A 7 -11.63 12.77 -10.90
N ASP A 8 -11.83 12.16 -12.07
CA ASP A 8 -12.94 11.24 -12.33
C ASP A 8 -12.57 9.75 -12.18
N VAL A 9 -11.30 9.44 -11.92
CA VAL A 9 -10.85 8.06 -11.73
C VAL A 9 -11.09 7.63 -10.28
N PRO A 10 -11.89 6.57 -10.00
CA PRO A 10 -12.21 6.18 -8.63
C PRO A 10 -11.05 5.57 -7.86
N TYR A 11 -10.08 4.95 -8.55
CA TYR A 11 -8.92 4.28 -7.96
C TYR A 11 -7.65 4.55 -8.74
N VAL A 12 -6.52 4.53 -8.03
CA VAL A 12 -5.17 4.64 -8.57
C VAL A 12 -4.36 3.43 -8.10
N MET A 13 -3.69 2.76 -9.02
CA MET A 13 -2.73 1.70 -8.71
C MET A 13 -1.31 2.15 -9.05
N LYS A 14 -0.38 2.02 -8.10
CA LYS A 14 1.06 2.08 -8.35
C LYS A 14 1.57 0.65 -8.56
N THR A 15 2.44 0.46 -9.51
CA THR A 15 3.12 -0.82 -9.76
C THR A 15 4.51 -0.56 -10.34
N ASP A 16 5.44 -1.51 -10.13
CA ASP A 16 6.73 -1.55 -10.81
C ASP A 16 6.56 -2.13 -12.22
N ASP A 17 7.57 -2.02 -13.07
CA ASP A 17 7.52 -2.41 -14.48
C ASP A 17 7.80 -3.92 -14.70
N ASP A 18 8.31 -4.61 -13.68
CA ASP A 18 8.57 -6.06 -13.68
C ASP A 18 7.45 -6.88 -12.97
N MET A 19 6.22 -6.36 -13.03
CA MET A 19 5.06 -6.94 -12.34
C MET A 19 4.11 -7.66 -13.29
N TYR A 20 3.65 -8.83 -12.87
CA TYR A 20 2.41 -9.39 -13.40
C TYR A 20 1.21 -8.75 -12.71
N ILE A 21 0.23 -8.28 -13.48
CA ILE A 21 -1.02 -7.71 -12.95
C ILE A 21 -2.23 -8.42 -13.56
N ASN A 22 -3.09 -8.97 -12.71
CA ASN A 22 -4.35 -9.59 -13.10
C ASN A 22 -5.50 -8.58 -13.06
N ILE A 23 -5.77 -7.94 -14.18
CA ILE A 23 -6.80 -6.91 -14.30
C ILE A 23 -8.20 -7.43 -13.89
N ALA A 24 -8.52 -8.70 -14.14
CA ALA A 24 -9.81 -9.26 -13.75
C ALA A 24 -9.97 -9.37 -12.23
N GLN A 25 -8.91 -9.78 -11.51
CA GLN A 25 -8.91 -9.83 -10.05
C GLN A 25 -8.90 -8.43 -9.45
N LEU A 26 -8.17 -7.49 -10.06
CA LEU A 26 -8.20 -6.08 -9.68
C LEU A 26 -9.59 -5.49 -9.84
N HIS A 27 -10.24 -5.72 -10.98
CA HIS A 27 -11.61 -5.28 -11.22
C HIS A 27 -12.60 -5.89 -10.20
N ASP A 28 -12.46 -7.18 -9.88
CA ASP A 28 -13.28 -7.84 -8.86
C ASP A 28 -13.10 -7.19 -7.48
N LEU A 29 -11.87 -6.84 -7.09
CA LEU A 29 -11.60 -6.14 -5.84
C LEU A 29 -12.35 -4.80 -5.76
N VAL A 30 -12.22 -3.96 -6.78
CA VAL A 30 -12.81 -2.61 -6.77
C VAL A 30 -14.32 -2.61 -6.97
N SER A 31 -14.86 -3.61 -7.68
CA SER A 31 -16.31 -3.73 -7.92
C SER A 31 -17.08 -4.18 -6.67
N ARG A 32 -16.48 -5.02 -5.84
CA ARG A 32 -17.12 -5.53 -4.61
C ARG A 32 -17.03 -4.57 -3.44
N ASN A 33 -15.99 -3.75 -3.38
CA ASN A 33 -15.67 -2.92 -2.23
C ASN A 33 -15.60 -1.44 -2.63
N ARG A 34 -16.72 -0.73 -2.51
CA ARG A 34 -16.71 0.74 -2.61
C ARG A 34 -16.21 1.37 -1.30
N ILE A 35 -14.94 1.15 -0.98
CA ILE A 35 -14.31 1.72 0.21
C ILE A 35 -13.84 3.13 -0.15
N THR A 36 -14.40 4.12 0.50
CA THR A 36 -14.09 5.55 0.23
C THR A 36 -12.60 5.86 0.48
N TYR A 37 -12.00 5.27 1.51
CA TYR A 37 -10.60 5.51 1.87
C TYR A 37 -9.77 4.22 1.79
N LEU A 38 -9.75 3.61 0.62
CA LEU A 38 -8.98 2.40 0.38
C LEU A 38 -7.48 2.73 0.24
N LEU A 39 -6.65 1.95 0.93
CA LEU A 39 -5.21 1.81 0.71
C LEU A 39 -4.86 0.35 0.99
N THR A 40 -4.53 -0.41 -0.04
CA THR A 40 -4.32 -1.86 0.07
C THR A 40 -3.22 -2.37 -0.84
N GLY A 41 -2.58 -3.45 -0.41
CA GLY A 41 -1.47 -4.09 -1.09
C GLY A 41 -0.88 -5.21 -0.24
N ALA A 42 0.39 -5.55 -0.46
CA ALA A 42 1.14 -6.43 0.43
C ALA A 42 1.63 -5.62 1.64
N LEU A 43 0.96 -5.77 2.78
CA LEU A 43 1.26 -5.01 4.01
C LEU A 43 2.59 -5.42 4.63
N ILE A 44 3.42 -4.45 4.98
CA ILE A 44 4.71 -4.61 5.66
C ILE A 44 4.59 -4.05 7.08
N CYS A 45 4.88 -4.90 8.08
CA CYS A 45 4.83 -4.55 9.50
C CYS A 45 6.20 -4.70 10.14
N GLY A 46 6.52 -3.80 11.08
CA GLY A 46 7.73 -3.90 11.91
C GLY A 46 9.05 -3.75 11.14
N ALA A 47 9.03 -3.19 9.94
CA ALA A 47 10.23 -2.92 9.17
C ALA A 47 11.10 -1.87 9.87
N LYS A 48 12.41 -2.16 9.97
CA LYS A 48 13.38 -1.26 10.60
C LYS A 48 14.18 -0.50 9.56
N PRO A 49 14.47 0.80 9.80
CA PRO A 49 15.39 1.54 8.96
C PRO A 49 16.77 0.86 8.87
N ARG A 50 17.30 0.73 7.67
CA ARG A 50 18.65 0.22 7.45
C ARG A 50 19.64 1.33 7.77
N ARG A 51 20.56 1.07 8.70
CA ARG A 51 21.51 2.07 9.24
C ARG A 51 22.91 1.96 8.64
N ASP A 52 23.17 0.96 7.81
CA ASP A 52 24.42 0.84 7.06
C ASP A 52 24.38 1.74 5.83
N PRO A 53 25.32 2.71 5.68
CA PRO A 53 25.38 3.62 4.51
C PRO A 53 25.56 2.89 3.16
N ASN A 54 26.03 1.65 3.15
CA ASN A 54 26.21 0.86 1.92
C ASN A 54 24.92 0.09 1.53
N ASP A 55 23.92 0.06 2.38
CA ASP A 55 22.64 -0.61 2.08
C ASP A 55 21.83 0.22 1.07
N LYS A 56 21.25 -0.42 0.07
CA LYS A 56 20.36 0.22 -0.92
C LYS A 56 19.22 1.01 -0.28
N TYR A 57 18.75 0.55 0.88
CA TYR A 57 17.63 1.15 1.62
C TYR A 57 18.13 1.92 2.86
N TYR A 58 19.37 2.43 2.79
CA TYR A 58 19.95 3.21 3.89
C TYR A 58 19.07 4.39 4.27
N SER A 59 18.88 4.56 5.57
CA SER A 59 18.19 5.71 6.15
C SER A 59 18.89 6.12 7.43
N SER A 60 19.50 7.31 7.45
CA SER A 60 20.15 7.86 8.64
C SER A 60 19.12 8.24 9.71
N TYR A 61 19.58 8.40 10.95
CA TYR A 61 18.73 8.91 12.04
C TYR A 61 18.23 10.34 11.80
N SER A 62 18.95 11.15 11.03
CA SER A 62 18.50 12.50 10.63
C SER A 62 17.37 12.45 9.59
N MET A 63 17.35 11.43 8.72
CA MET A 63 16.29 11.23 7.74
C MET A 63 15.03 10.64 8.37
N TYR A 64 15.22 9.66 9.25
CA TYR A 64 14.14 9.00 9.99
C TYR A 64 14.63 8.59 11.38
N PRO A 65 14.23 9.29 12.45
CA PRO A 65 14.73 9.06 13.81
C PRO A 65 14.12 7.82 14.50
N GLY A 66 13.00 7.28 13.97
CA GLY A 66 12.29 6.14 14.57
C GLY A 66 13.03 4.83 14.37
N GLU A 67 12.84 3.89 15.31
CA GLU A 67 13.43 2.54 15.26
C GLU A 67 12.67 1.59 14.32
N VAL A 68 11.40 1.91 14.02
CA VAL A 68 10.52 1.09 13.17
C VAL A 68 9.70 2.04 12.30
N TYR A 69 9.53 1.70 11.03
CA TYR A 69 8.63 2.42 10.14
C TYR A 69 7.16 2.18 10.53
N PRO A 70 6.26 3.13 10.26
CA PRO A 70 4.84 2.84 10.29
C PRO A 70 4.53 1.64 9.39
N GLU A 71 3.42 0.95 9.64
CA GLU A 71 2.91 -0.04 8.69
C GLU A 71 2.70 0.62 7.33
N TYR A 72 3.12 -0.06 6.26
CA TYR A 72 3.00 0.43 4.88
C TYR A 72 2.76 -0.73 3.92
N VAL A 73 2.28 -0.46 2.72
CA VAL A 73 2.19 -1.48 1.66
C VAL A 73 3.36 -1.38 0.72
N SER A 74 3.86 -2.54 0.28
CA SER A 74 5.04 -2.64 -0.57
C SER A 74 4.91 -1.86 -1.86
N GLY A 75 6.00 -1.21 -2.26
CA GLY A 75 6.14 -0.48 -3.51
C GLY A 75 6.03 -1.35 -4.77
N THR A 76 6.13 -2.66 -4.65
CA THR A 76 5.94 -3.58 -5.79
C THR A 76 4.56 -3.43 -6.42
N GLY A 77 3.52 -3.18 -5.61
CA GLY A 77 2.20 -2.85 -6.13
C GLY A 77 1.19 -2.57 -5.02
N TYR A 78 0.50 -1.43 -5.12
CA TYR A 78 -0.57 -1.08 -4.19
C TYR A 78 -1.70 -0.31 -4.89
N LEU A 79 -2.89 -0.40 -4.32
CA LEU A 79 -4.10 0.26 -4.79
C LEU A 79 -4.61 1.25 -3.75
N MET A 80 -5.02 2.42 -4.19
CA MET A 80 -5.72 3.39 -3.33
C MET A 80 -6.93 4.00 -4.04
N SER A 81 -7.92 4.42 -3.25
CA SER A 81 -9.03 5.24 -3.79
C SER A 81 -8.54 6.65 -4.12
N ASN A 82 -9.23 7.33 -5.02
CA ASN A 82 -8.95 8.73 -5.36
C ASN A 82 -9.04 9.64 -4.13
N SER A 83 -10.00 9.40 -3.23
CA SER A 83 -10.12 10.14 -1.97
C SER A 83 -8.88 9.99 -1.10
N THR A 84 -8.34 8.76 -0.96
CA THR A 84 -7.07 8.50 -0.26
C THR A 84 -5.91 9.22 -0.93
N ALA A 85 -5.77 9.10 -2.25
CA ALA A 85 -4.71 9.75 -3.01
C ALA A 85 -4.72 11.28 -2.83
N SER A 86 -5.90 11.89 -2.86
CA SER A 86 -6.10 13.33 -2.68
C SER A 86 -5.68 13.81 -1.29
N ILE A 87 -6.01 13.05 -0.24
CA ILE A 87 -5.62 13.38 1.13
C ILE A 87 -4.12 13.22 1.34
N ILE A 88 -3.54 12.12 0.86
CA ILE A 88 -2.10 11.86 0.93
C ILE A 88 -1.33 12.95 0.17
N PHE A 89 -1.80 13.36 -1.01
CA PHE A 89 -1.19 14.45 -1.77
C PHE A 89 -1.18 15.77 -0.97
N LYS A 90 -2.31 16.16 -0.37
CA LYS A 90 -2.38 17.36 0.48
C LYS A 90 -1.44 17.27 1.68
N MET A 91 -1.36 16.10 2.33
CA MET A 91 -0.44 15.88 3.45
C MET A 91 1.02 15.99 3.02
N ALA A 92 1.38 15.49 1.83
CA ALA A 92 2.74 15.54 1.29
C ALA A 92 3.27 16.98 1.10
N LEU A 93 2.40 17.99 1.00
CA LEU A 93 2.81 19.40 0.91
C LEU A 93 3.39 19.94 2.22
N SER A 94 3.14 19.29 3.34
CA SER A 94 3.57 19.72 4.69
C SER A 94 4.52 18.76 5.40
N VAL A 95 4.79 17.60 4.81
CA VAL A 95 5.68 16.58 5.38
C VAL A 95 6.94 16.46 4.53
N PRO A 96 8.16 16.55 5.11
CA PRO A 96 9.40 16.38 4.36
C PRO A 96 9.40 15.06 3.58
N VAL A 97 9.88 15.14 2.32
CA VAL A 97 9.95 13.97 1.44
C VAL A 97 10.92 12.94 1.99
N PHE A 98 10.50 11.69 2.00
CA PHE A 98 11.33 10.55 2.36
C PHE A 98 11.67 9.74 1.10
N HIS A 99 12.91 9.26 0.98
CA HIS A 99 13.44 8.68 -0.26
C HIS A 99 12.83 7.33 -0.64
N MET A 100 12.33 6.55 0.33
CA MET A 100 11.60 5.32 0.05
C MET A 100 10.13 5.66 -0.18
N GLU A 101 9.71 5.58 -1.43
CA GLU A 101 8.40 6.04 -1.90
C GLU A 101 7.25 5.31 -1.19
N ASP A 102 7.31 4.00 -1.08
CA ASP A 102 6.29 3.17 -0.48
C ASP A 102 6.13 3.43 1.03
N VAL A 103 7.23 3.53 1.76
CA VAL A 103 7.22 3.94 3.18
C VAL A 103 6.64 5.34 3.34
N TYR A 104 7.00 6.29 2.44
CA TYR A 104 6.54 7.66 2.51
C TYR A 104 5.04 7.78 2.22
N ILE A 105 4.62 7.31 1.03
CA ILE A 105 3.26 7.49 0.51
C ILE A 105 2.24 6.64 1.29
N THR A 106 2.60 5.40 1.63
CA THR A 106 1.65 4.44 2.19
C THR A 106 1.79 4.22 3.69
N GLY A 107 2.88 4.69 4.31
CA GLY A 107 3.15 4.57 5.74
C GLY A 107 3.19 5.92 6.46
N ILE A 108 4.19 6.76 6.16
CA ILE A 108 4.42 8.03 6.90
C ILE A 108 3.25 8.99 6.73
N LEU A 109 2.83 9.26 5.50
CA LEU A 109 1.75 10.23 5.23
C LEU A 109 0.41 9.78 5.84
N PRO A 110 -0.07 8.53 5.68
CA PRO A 110 -1.27 8.05 6.35
C PRO A 110 -1.19 8.10 7.88
N SER A 111 -0.02 7.81 8.47
CA SER A 111 0.17 7.90 9.91
C SER A 111 0.02 9.34 10.42
N LYS A 112 0.52 10.33 9.66
CA LYS A 112 0.37 11.76 9.97
C LYS A 112 -1.09 12.24 9.84
N VAL A 113 -1.80 11.80 8.82
CA VAL A 113 -3.25 12.06 8.69
C VAL A 113 -4.01 11.54 9.93
N THR A 114 -3.71 10.30 10.33
CA THR A 114 -4.33 9.65 11.48
C THR A 114 -3.99 10.35 12.81
N GLU A 115 -2.74 10.82 12.97
CA GLU A 115 -2.31 11.59 14.14
C GLU A 115 -3.08 12.90 14.28
N ILE A 116 -3.25 13.65 13.18
CA ILE A 116 -4.03 14.89 13.16
C ILE A 116 -5.50 14.62 13.48
N ALA A 117 -6.08 13.54 12.94
CA ALA A 117 -7.45 13.15 13.24
C ALA A 117 -7.67 12.93 14.75
N LYS A 118 -6.81 12.13 15.37
CA LYS A 118 -6.87 11.82 16.81
C LYS A 118 -6.71 13.07 17.69
N ASN A 119 -5.79 13.98 17.34
CA ASN A 119 -5.53 15.19 18.09
C ASN A 119 -6.71 16.19 18.04
N LYS A 120 -7.47 16.20 16.94
CA LYS A 120 -8.71 17.00 16.84
C LYS A 120 -9.82 16.44 17.73
N ASP A 121 -10.02 15.14 17.75
CA ASP A 121 -11.00 14.50 18.64
C ASP A 121 -10.70 14.79 20.12
N THR A 122 -9.42 14.80 20.50
CA THR A 122 -8.99 15.12 21.87
C THR A 122 -9.23 16.60 22.23
N LYS A 123 -9.07 17.52 21.27
CA LYS A 123 -9.34 18.95 21.50
C LYS A 123 -10.82 19.28 21.60
N LEU A 124 -11.69 18.58 20.90
CA LEU A 124 -13.14 18.73 21.00
C LEU A 124 -13.67 18.32 22.38
N VAL A 125 -13.02 17.37 23.04
CA VAL A 125 -13.36 16.95 24.42
C VAL A 125 -12.85 17.94 25.47
N ASN A 126 -11.77 18.69 25.19
CA ASN A 126 -11.12 19.57 26.16
C ASN A 126 -11.42 21.09 25.99
N ASN A 127 -12.11 21.52 24.93
CA ASN A 127 -12.40 22.93 24.68
C ASN A 127 -13.71 23.39 25.36
N SER A 128 -13.78 23.26 26.71
CA SER A 128 -14.56 24.17 27.54
C SER A 128 -13.68 25.27 28.17
N ALA A 129 -12.39 25.42 27.73
CA ALA A 129 -11.56 26.53 28.26
C ALA A 129 -10.40 26.85 27.30
N GLU A 130 -10.29 28.13 27.01
CA GLU A 130 -9.11 28.92 26.63
C GLU A 130 -8.83 29.20 25.15
N ASN A 131 -8.97 30.52 24.86
CA ASN A 131 -8.48 31.23 23.68
C ASN A 131 -6.97 31.19 23.56
N GLY A 132 -6.46 30.72 22.41
CA GLY A 132 -5.04 30.79 22.07
C GLY A 132 -4.84 30.79 20.54
N SER A 133 -4.28 31.89 20.04
CA SER A 133 -4.03 32.18 18.63
C SER A 133 -3.22 31.07 17.91
N SER A 134 -3.71 30.55 16.81
CA SER A 134 -3.00 29.59 15.94
C SER A 134 -2.19 30.33 14.88
N LEU A 135 -0.92 29.95 14.75
CA LEU A 135 0.09 30.49 13.80
C LEU A 135 0.02 29.86 12.39
N TRP A 136 -1.14 29.43 11.93
CA TRP A 136 -1.32 28.89 10.58
C TRP A 136 -2.35 29.72 9.82
N PRO A 137 -2.13 30.03 8.52
CA PRO A 137 -3.10 30.75 7.72
C PRO A 137 -4.39 29.93 7.62
N GLU A 138 -5.51 30.54 8.00
CA GLU A 138 -6.85 29.98 7.89
C GLU A 138 -7.17 29.73 6.41
N GLN A 139 -7.05 28.48 5.99
CA GLN A 139 -7.74 27.99 4.80
C GLN A 139 -9.19 27.67 5.22
N PRO A 140 -10.21 27.86 4.35
CA PRO A 140 -11.57 27.50 4.67
C PRO A 140 -11.66 25.97 4.78
N TYR A 141 -11.49 25.47 5.99
CA TYR A 141 -11.52 24.05 6.31
C TYR A 141 -12.98 23.63 6.43
N VAL A 142 -13.47 22.95 5.41
CA VAL A 142 -14.71 22.19 5.56
C VAL A 142 -14.50 21.20 6.70
N ASP A 143 -15.41 21.20 7.66
CA ASP A 143 -15.40 20.38 8.88
C ASP A 143 -15.61 18.89 8.55
N ILE A 144 -14.61 18.31 7.87
CA ILE A 144 -14.54 16.88 7.60
C ILE A 144 -13.52 16.35 8.59
N GLN A 145 -13.97 15.59 9.59
CA GLN A 145 -13.06 14.76 10.39
C GLN A 145 -12.13 14.03 9.42
N PRO A 146 -10.80 14.22 9.51
CA PRO A 146 -9.89 13.54 8.61
C PRO A 146 -10.07 12.02 8.79
N PRO A 147 -10.31 11.27 7.71
CA PRO A 147 -10.58 9.85 7.80
C PRO A 147 -9.36 9.12 8.35
N LEU A 148 -9.60 8.04 9.07
CA LEU A 148 -8.54 7.10 9.44
C LEU A 148 -8.09 6.36 8.18
N ILE A 149 -6.98 6.81 7.58
CA ILE A 149 -6.35 6.09 6.47
C ILE A 149 -5.34 5.12 7.06
N ARG A 150 -5.58 3.82 6.86
CA ARG A 150 -4.65 2.76 7.27
C ARG A 150 -4.33 1.88 6.08
N PRO A 151 -3.07 1.51 5.86
CA PRO A 151 -2.73 0.48 4.91
C PRO A 151 -3.34 -0.86 5.36
N THR A 152 -3.93 -1.58 4.42
CA THR A 152 -4.55 -2.88 4.67
C THR A 152 -3.90 -3.98 3.83
N ASP A 153 -3.84 -5.17 4.40
CA ASP A 153 -3.29 -6.33 3.72
C ASP A 153 -4.32 -6.98 2.80
N ASP A 154 -3.93 -7.23 1.55
CA ASP A 154 -4.65 -8.13 0.66
C ASP A 154 -3.69 -9.22 0.17
N TYR A 155 -3.93 -10.46 0.57
CA TYR A 155 -3.09 -11.63 0.23
C TYR A 155 -2.93 -11.87 -1.27
N ARG A 156 -3.74 -11.24 -2.12
CA ARG A 156 -3.65 -11.33 -3.58
C ARG A 156 -2.55 -10.44 -4.17
N PHE A 157 -1.96 -9.54 -3.38
CA PHE A 157 -0.74 -8.82 -3.75
C PHE A 157 0.47 -9.61 -3.26
N SER A 158 1.28 -10.14 -4.17
CA SER A 158 2.42 -10.97 -3.85
C SER A 158 3.74 -10.23 -4.05
N LEU A 159 4.60 -10.25 -3.00
CA LEU A 159 5.95 -9.66 -3.02
C LEU A 159 6.95 -10.49 -3.82
N TYR A 160 6.70 -11.78 -3.95
CA TYR A 160 7.62 -12.73 -4.57
C TYR A 160 6.89 -13.52 -5.64
N PRO A 161 7.60 -13.96 -6.70
CA PRO A 161 7.00 -14.81 -7.71
C PRO A 161 6.58 -16.12 -7.06
N ALA A 162 5.32 -16.50 -7.27
CA ALA A 162 4.90 -17.86 -7.00
C ALA A 162 5.61 -18.82 -7.98
N LYS A 163 5.76 -20.10 -7.59
CA LYS A 163 6.10 -21.12 -8.57
C LYS A 163 5.15 -20.98 -9.76
N TYR A 164 5.68 -21.11 -10.98
CA TYR A 164 4.87 -21.01 -12.19
C TYR A 164 3.68 -21.97 -12.14
N ASP A 165 2.53 -21.45 -11.85
CA ASP A 165 1.24 -22.16 -11.79
C ASP A 165 0.13 -21.20 -12.24
N PRO A 166 -0.40 -21.36 -13.47
CA PRO A 166 -1.44 -20.48 -13.99
C PRO A 166 -2.69 -20.43 -13.11
N CYS A 167 -2.99 -21.48 -12.33
CA CYS A 167 -4.12 -21.47 -11.38
C CYS A 167 -3.90 -20.51 -10.23
N VAL A 168 -2.68 -20.39 -9.72
CA VAL A 168 -2.31 -19.38 -8.69
C VAL A 168 -2.43 -17.98 -9.28
N TYR A 169 -1.79 -17.74 -10.43
CA TYR A 169 -1.77 -16.43 -11.08
C TYR A 169 -3.17 -15.96 -11.56
N ASN A 170 -4.08 -16.89 -11.85
CA ASN A 170 -5.47 -16.52 -12.13
C ASN A 170 -6.24 -16.01 -10.90
N GLN A 171 -5.75 -16.26 -9.69
CA GLN A 171 -6.42 -15.91 -8.43
C GLN A 171 -5.74 -14.80 -7.63
N ILE A 172 -4.51 -14.42 -7.96
CA ILE A 172 -3.83 -13.25 -7.36
C ILE A 172 -4.04 -11.98 -8.19
N ILE A 173 -3.81 -10.81 -7.59
CA ILE A 173 -3.88 -9.51 -8.26
C ILE A 173 -2.53 -9.16 -8.88
N SER A 174 -1.44 -9.32 -8.13
CA SER A 174 -0.11 -8.97 -8.60
C SER A 174 0.96 -9.94 -8.11
N SER A 175 2.07 -10.02 -8.87
CA SER A 175 3.27 -10.74 -8.46
C SER A 175 4.50 -10.04 -9.03
N HIS A 176 5.55 -9.89 -8.21
CA HIS A 176 6.78 -9.17 -8.51
C HIS A 176 7.83 -10.10 -9.14
N HIS A 177 8.80 -9.52 -9.86
CA HIS A 177 9.91 -10.21 -10.53
C HIS A 177 9.49 -11.31 -11.51
N ILE A 178 8.50 -11.03 -12.36
CA ILE A 178 8.10 -11.91 -13.44
C ILE A 178 8.79 -11.45 -14.72
N PRO A 179 9.68 -12.26 -15.32
CA PRO A 179 10.31 -11.93 -16.58
C PRO A 179 9.30 -11.72 -17.72
N GLU A 180 9.60 -10.82 -18.66
CA GLU A 180 8.68 -10.42 -19.72
C GLU A 180 8.19 -11.60 -20.57
N ASP A 181 9.09 -12.52 -20.92
CA ASP A 181 8.77 -13.74 -21.68
C ASP A 181 7.78 -14.65 -20.93
N GLN A 182 7.94 -14.75 -19.60
CA GLN A 182 7.03 -15.49 -18.75
C GLN A 182 5.67 -14.80 -18.61
N ILE A 183 5.62 -13.46 -18.56
CA ILE A 183 4.36 -12.71 -18.49
C ILE A 183 3.49 -13.04 -19.71
N ARG A 184 4.03 -13.00 -20.92
CA ARG A 184 3.30 -13.30 -22.17
C ARG A 184 2.71 -14.72 -22.16
N LYS A 185 3.54 -15.70 -21.78
CA LYS A 185 3.11 -17.09 -21.65
C LYS A 185 2.02 -17.24 -20.59
N LEU A 186 2.21 -16.62 -19.44
CA LEU A 186 1.28 -16.68 -18.31
C LEU A 186 -0.11 -16.14 -18.69
N TYR A 187 -0.17 -15.03 -19.42
CA TYR A 187 -1.47 -14.50 -19.91
C TYR A 187 -2.16 -15.49 -20.86
N ALA A 188 -1.44 -16.13 -21.76
CA ALA A 188 -2.01 -17.13 -22.67
C ALA A 188 -2.56 -18.35 -21.91
N ASP A 189 -1.80 -18.86 -20.93
CA ASP A 189 -2.20 -19.99 -20.09
C ASP A 189 -3.43 -19.65 -19.23
N ILE A 190 -3.49 -18.44 -18.65
CA ILE A 190 -4.63 -17.99 -17.87
C ILE A 190 -5.89 -17.84 -18.75
N LEU A 191 -5.77 -17.33 -19.97
CA LEU A 191 -6.91 -17.28 -20.91
C LEU A 191 -7.45 -18.68 -21.20
N SER A 192 -6.55 -19.67 -21.40
CA SER A 192 -6.93 -21.06 -21.60
C SER A 192 -7.69 -21.64 -20.40
N ILE A 193 -7.24 -21.34 -19.19
CA ILE A 193 -7.89 -21.78 -17.94
C ILE A 193 -9.28 -21.13 -17.78
N ARG A 194 -9.43 -19.84 -18.10
CA ARG A 194 -10.71 -19.15 -18.02
C ARG A 194 -11.78 -19.73 -18.94
N LEU A 195 -11.35 -20.32 -20.06
CA LEU A 195 -12.24 -21.06 -20.95
C LEU A 195 -12.64 -22.44 -20.40
N LYS A 196 -11.86 -22.96 -19.41
CA LYS A 196 -12.09 -24.27 -18.76
C LYS A 196 -11.97 -24.13 -17.24
N PRO A 197 -12.89 -23.45 -16.57
CA PRO A 197 -12.77 -23.08 -15.14
C PRO A 197 -12.68 -24.28 -14.19
N GLN A 198 -13.04 -25.48 -14.63
CA GLN A 198 -12.98 -26.71 -13.84
C GLN A 198 -11.55 -27.22 -13.59
N GLN A 199 -10.55 -26.65 -14.30
CA GLN A 199 -9.13 -27.08 -14.18
C GLN A 199 -8.46 -26.53 -12.91
N CYS A 200 -8.99 -25.48 -12.31
CA CYS A 200 -8.41 -24.85 -11.12
C CYS A 200 -9.39 -24.86 -9.95
N SER A 201 -8.98 -25.46 -8.83
CA SER A 201 -9.69 -25.30 -7.57
C SER A 201 -9.49 -23.88 -7.00
N LYS A 202 -10.44 -23.43 -6.18
CA LYS A 202 -10.27 -22.20 -5.41
C LYS A 202 -9.22 -22.43 -4.34
N LEU A 203 -8.18 -21.60 -4.36
CA LEU A 203 -7.08 -21.67 -3.41
C LEU A 203 -7.36 -20.80 -2.17
N THR A 204 -6.84 -21.26 -1.04
CA THR A 204 -6.91 -20.49 0.22
C THR A 204 -5.90 -19.34 0.22
N PRO A 205 -6.09 -18.29 1.04
CA PRO A 205 -5.10 -17.22 1.21
C PRO A 205 -3.68 -17.72 1.50
N ALA A 206 -3.54 -18.76 2.33
CA ALA A 206 -2.24 -19.36 2.66
C ALA A 206 -1.59 -20.09 1.47
N GLN A 207 -2.37 -20.64 0.54
CA GLN A 207 -1.86 -21.24 -0.68
C GLN A 207 -1.45 -20.20 -1.73
N LEU A 208 -2.17 -19.08 -1.78
CA LEU A 208 -1.86 -17.96 -2.71
C LEU A 208 -0.67 -17.16 -2.22
N ARG A 209 -0.55 -16.93 -0.92
CA ARG A 209 0.57 -16.24 -0.29
C ARG A 209 0.93 -16.92 1.03
N PRO A 210 1.87 -17.88 0.98
CA PRO A 210 2.24 -18.67 2.16
C PRO A 210 2.93 -17.87 3.27
N TYR A 211 3.35 -16.64 2.96
CA TYR A 211 4.04 -15.76 3.93
C TYR A 211 3.30 -14.43 4.04
N SER A 212 2.76 -14.14 5.23
CA SER A 212 2.28 -12.80 5.56
C SER A 212 3.46 -11.93 6.00
N PRO A 213 3.65 -10.75 5.42
CA PRO A 213 4.68 -9.80 5.86
C PRO A 213 4.55 -9.37 7.32
N CYS A 214 3.34 -9.46 7.88
CA CYS A 214 3.03 -9.12 9.26
C CYS A 214 3.08 -10.32 10.23
N SER A 215 3.47 -11.52 9.77
CA SER A 215 3.69 -12.65 10.67
C SER A 215 5.02 -12.51 11.41
N ASN A 216 5.06 -12.86 12.69
CA ASN A 216 6.25 -12.76 13.55
C ASN A 216 7.50 -13.49 13.00
N ASN A 217 7.34 -14.37 12.03
CA ASN A 217 8.42 -15.16 11.42
C ASN A 217 8.90 -14.62 10.05
N PHE A 218 8.29 -13.58 9.52
CA PHE A 218 8.59 -13.06 8.18
C PHE A 218 10.02 -12.51 8.08
N TRP A 219 10.40 -11.64 9.00
CA TRP A 219 11.72 -10.97 8.98
C TRP A 219 12.87 -11.95 9.22
N ASN A 220 12.68 -12.96 10.09
CA ASN A 220 13.70 -13.97 10.35
C ASN A 220 13.99 -14.86 9.12
N ARG A 221 13.05 -14.97 8.19
CA ARG A 221 13.25 -15.74 6.95
C ARG A 221 13.86 -14.92 5.83
N ILE A 222 13.51 -13.64 5.70
CA ILE A 222 14.15 -12.75 4.71
C ILE A 222 15.63 -12.56 5.02
N LEU A 223 15.99 -12.38 6.30
CA LEU A 223 17.40 -12.26 6.72
C LEU A 223 18.25 -13.51 6.41
N ASN A 224 17.64 -14.66 6.22
CA ASN A 224 18.31 -15.91 5.83
C ASN A 224 18.29 -16.19 4.32
N MET A 225 17.72 -15.33 3.49
CA MET A 225 17.66 -15.46 2.03
C MET A 225 18.68 -14.57 1.30
N PHE A 226 19.37 -13.71 2.02
CA PHE A 226 20.46 -12.84 1.59
C PHE A 226 21.68 -13.04 2.53
#